data_11eca3b32c3021ad2b3f874c9bf7f767
#
_entry.id   11eca3b32c3021ad2b3f874c9bf7f767
#
_cell.length_a   1.000
_cell.length_b   1.000
_cell.length_c   1.000
_cell.angle_alpha   90.00
_cell.angle_beta   90.00
_cell.angle_gamma   90.00
#
_symmetry.space_group_name_H-M   'P 1'
#
loop_
_entity.id
_entity.type
_entity.pdbx_description
1 polymer ?
#
loop_
_entity_poly.entity_id
_entity_poly.type
_entity_poly.pdbx_seq_one_letter_code
_entity_poly.pdbx_strand_id
1 'polypeptide(L)'
;LKVQGAYLAPDYVVGETEAAEWGEKIKTTTVPWIELRGKQIAFSVPVKYMKLKLQSEGQSFVTRLEQSLELWDDWVLCYNEFYGLDDAESETFPKPDFPVRVVMDAHLVTERYSYYSNTNLELLQTEELIDMIADPEQVKAGALNTSHVVGWMSLGLFVQTYWPTPAPNSFKDMYSL
;
A
#
# COMPACT_ATOMS: atom_id res chain seq x y z
N LEU A 1 -10.47 -24.14 11.02
CA LEU A 1 -9.05 -24.29 11.38
C LEU A 1 -8.89 -23.80 12.83
N LYS A 2 -8.39 -24.65 13.75
CA LYS A 2 -8.03 -24.18 15.10
C LYS A 2 -6.53 -23.91 15.11
N VAL A 3 -6.14 -22.64 15.29
CA VAL A 3 -4.75 -22.23 15.46
C VAL A 3 -4.49 -22.03 16.95
N GLN A 4 -3.49 -22.72 17.51
CA GLN A 4 -3.06 -22.55 18.89
C GLN A 4 -1.65 -21.93 18.93
N GLY A 5 -1.42 -21.01 19.87
CA GLY A 5 -0.11 -20.35 20.04
C GLY A 5 0.19 -19.24 19.04
N ALA A 6 -0.82 -18.75 18.31
CA ALA A 6 -0.68 -17.59 17.46
C ALA A 6 -1.11 -16.30 18.19
N TYR A 7 -0.43 -15.22 17.90
CA TYR A 7 -0.85 -13.87 18.31
C TYR A 7 -1.60 -13.21 17.17
N LEU A 8 -2.70 -12.53 17.49
CA LEU A 8 -3.41 -11.72 16.50
C LEU A 8 -2.56 -10.48 16.18
N ALA A 9 -2.26 -10.27 14.90
CA ALA A 9 -1.61 -9.04 14.45
C ALA A 9 -2.59 -7.86 14.65
N PRO A 10 -2.14 -6.74 15.21
CA PRO A 10 -2.95 -5.54 15.32
C PRO A 10 -2.97 -4.79 13.99
N ASP A 11 -3.67 -5.33 12.99
CA ASP A 11 -3.84 -4.69 11.69
C ASP A 11 -4.64 -3.40 11.82
N TYR A 12 -4.42 -2.46 10.91
CA TYR A 12 -5.21 -1.24 10.77
C TYR A 12 -6.13 -1.38 9.56
N VAL A 13 -7.42 -1.15 9.75
CA VAL A 13 -8.43 -1.18 8.68
C VAL A 13 -9.20 0.12 8.71
N VAL A 14 -9.14 0.88 7.62
CA VAL A 14 -9.84 2.16 7.48
C VAL A 14 -11.35 1.99 7.72
N GLY A 15 -11.89 2.81 8.61
CA GLY A 15 -13.31 2.80 8.96
C GLY A 15 -13.75 1.68 9.92
N GLU A 16 -12.86 0.75 10.30
CA GLU A 16 -13.17 -0.33 11.25
C GLU A 16 -12.32 -0.25 12.52
N THR A 17 -11.06 0.22 12.39
CA THR A 17 -10.11 0.23 13.50
C THR A 17 -10.16 1.56 14.25
N GLU A 18 -10.35 1.50 15.56
CA GLU A 18 -10.29 2.69 16.41
C GLU A 18 -8.82 3.11 16.59
N ALA A 19 -8.50 4.34 16.18
CA ALA A 19 -7.13 4.85 16.02
C ALA A 19 -6.34 4.88 17.35
N ALA A 20 -6.97 5.29 18.47
CA ALA A 20 -6.29 5.38 19.75
C ALA A 20 -5.99 3.99 20.31
N GLU A 21 -6.93 3.07 20.20
CA GLU A 21 -6.78 1.68 20.65
C GLU A 21 -5.69 0.97 19.84
N TRP A 22 -5.66 1.19 18.52
CA TRP A 22 -4.63 0.62 17.65
C TRP A 22 -3.23 1.10 18.03
N GLY A 23 -3.07 2.41 18.28
CA GLY A 23 -1.79 2.98 18.70
C GLY A 23 -1.23 2.29 19.96
N GLU A 24 -2.07 1.99 20.94
CA GLU A 24 -1.66 1.27 22.16
C GLU A 24 -1.31 -0.20 21.87
N LYS A 25 -2.07 -0.87 21.02
CA LYS A 25 -1.77 -2.24 20.58
C LYS A 25 -0.42 -2.33 19.85
N ILE A 26 -0.11 -1.37 18.98
CA ILE A 26 1.19 -1.32 18.26
C ILE A 26 2.35 -1.14 19.25
N LYS A 27 2.24 -0.28 20.24
CA LYS A 27 3.31 -0.08 21.23
C LYS A 27 3.71 -1.37 21.96
N THR A 28 2.73 -2.23 22.24
CA THR A 28 2.91 -3.42 23.08
C THR A 28 3.07 -4.73 22.31
N THR A 29 2.67 -4.76 21.03
CA THR A 29 2.72 -5.99 20.24
C THR A 29 4.13 -6.53 20.04
N THR A 30 4.27 -7.85 19.97
CA THR A 30 5.51 -8.56 19.64
C THR A 30 5.54 -9.14 18.24
N VAL A 31 4.42 -9.04 17.48
CA VAL A 31 4.40 -9.50 16.09
C VAL A 31 5.31 -8.64 15.23
N PRO A 32 6.05 -9.22 14.28
CA PRO A 32 7.00 -8.47 13.46
C PRO A 32 6.35 -7.69 12.31
N TRP A 33 5.18 -8.10 11.85
CA TRP A 33 4.49 -7.58 10.70
C TRP A 33 3.02 -7.32 10.99
N ILE A 34 2.46 -6.30 10.32
CA ILE A 34 1.04 -5.97 10.32
C ILE A 34 0.58 -5.60 8.92
N GLU A 35 -0.73 -5.56 8.73
CA GLU A 35 -1.35 -4.98 7.54
C GLU A 35 -1.99 -3.63 7.86
N LEU A 36 -1.77 -2.68 6.93
CA LEU A 36 -2.45 -1.39 6.88
C LEU A 36 -3.38 -1.46 5.68
N ARG A 37 -4.69 -1.44 5.90
CA ARG A 37 -5.68 -1.74 4.86
C ARG A 37 -6.63 -0.58 4.62
N GLY A 38 -6.65 -0.10 3.37
CA GLY A 38 -7.75 0.63 2.78
C GLY A 38 -8.79 -0.35 2.20
N LYS A 39 -9.64 0.15 1.33
CA LYS A 39 -10.64 -0.65 0.60
C LYS A 39 -10.06 -1.28 -0.67
N GLN A 40 -9.17 -0.55 -1.35
CA GLN A 40 -8.59 -0.94 -2.63
C GLN A 40 -7.12 -1.37 -2.53
N ILE A 41 -6.45 -1.08 -1.42
CA ILE A 41 -5.03 -1.34 -1.21
C ILE A 41 -4.75 -1.89 0.19
N ALA A 42 -3.75 -2.76 0.29
CA ALA A 42 -3.26 -3.30 1.56
C ALA A 42 -1.73 -3.30 1.58
N PHE A 43 -1.15 -2.71 2.61
CA PHE A 43 0.30 -2.66 2.83
C PHE A 43 0.71 -3.63 3.94
N SER A 44 1.59 -4.57 3.64
CA SER A 44 2.26 -5.39 4.65
C SER A 44 3.55 -4.71 5.07
N VAL A 45 3.62 -4.24 6.33
CA VAL A 45 4.72 -3.42 6.84
C VAL A 45 5.30 -3.95 8.13
N PRO A 46 6.61 -3.74 8.40
CA PRO A 46 7.21 -4.10 9.67
C PRO A 46 6.72 -3.20 10.82
N VAL A 47 6.29 -3.81 11.91
CA VAL A 47 5.82 -3.12 13.13
C VAL A 47 6.87 -2.15 13.69
N LYS A 48 8.15 -2.45 13.54
CA LYS A 48 9.24 -1.59 14.04
C LYS A 48 9.10 -0.13 13.59
N TYR A 49 8.72 0.11 12.33
CA TYR A 49 8.54 1.46 11.81
C TYR A 49 7.30 2.15 12.38
N MET A 50 6.22 1.41 12.57
CA MET A 50 5.01 1.95 13.22
C MET A 50 5.29 2.38 14.66
N LYS A 51 6.08 1.58 15.39
CA LYS A 51 6.51 1.94 16.76
C LYS A 51 7.34 3.22 16.77
N LEU A 52 8.29 3.38 15.84
CA LEU A 52 9.12 4.59 15.72
C LEU A 52 8.23 5.81 15.43
N LYS A 53 7.32 5.71 14.47
CA LYS A 53 6.40 6.81 14.13
C LYS A 53 5.46 7.17 15.29
N LEU A 54 4.87 6.20 15.97
CA LEU A 54 4.05 6.46 17.15
C LEU A 54 4.85 7.05 18.31
N GLN A 55 6.13 6.72 18.46
CA GLN A 55 6.99 7.31 19.47
C GLN A 55 7.33 8.77 19.18
N SER A 56 7.59 9.12 17.92
CA SER A 56 7.97 10.47 17.50
C SER A 56 6.78 11.41 17.35
N GLU A 57 5.63 10.94 16.86
CA GLU A 57 4.52 11.75 16.41
C GLU A 57 3.21 11.49 17.16
N GLY A 58 3.14 10.38 17.90
CA GLY A 58 1.96 10.02 18.70
C GLY A 58 0.71 9.77 17.85
N GLN A 59 -0.44 10.20 18.37
CA GLN A 59 -1.75 9.96 17.73
C GLN A 59 -1.91 10.72 16.39
N SER A 60 -1.18 11.82 16.17
CA SER A 60 -1.23 12.55 14.90
C SER A 60 -0.75 11.70 13.72
N PHE A 61 0.18 10.78 13.97
CA PHE A 61 0.60 9.80 12.96
C PHE A 61 -0.57 8.92 12.50
N VAL A 62 -1.39 8.40 13.42
CA VAL A 62 -2.50 7.51 13.06
C VAL A 62 -3.55 8.23 12.22
N THR A 63 -3.86 9.49 12.57
CA THR A 63 -4.78 10.32 11.77
C THR A 63 -4.26 10.53 10.34
N ARG A 64 -2.96 10.80 10.18
CA ARG A 64 -2.36 10.95 8.86
C ARG A 64 -2.30 9.62 8.10
N LEU A 65 -2.01 8.52 8.79
CA LEU A 65 -2.04 7.19 8.19
C LEU A 65 -3.40 6.87 7.58
N GLU A 66 -4.49 7.16 8.30
CA GLU A 66 -5.85 6.95 7.78
C GLU A 66 -6.11 7.77 6.51
N GLN A 67 -5.80 9.06 6.54
CA GLN A 67 -5.90 9.93 5.37
C GLN A 67 -5.05 9.46 4.19
N SER A 68 -3.87 8.92 4.46
CA SER A 68 -2.99 8.36 3.41
C SER A 68 -3.60 7.12 2.78
N LEU A 69 -4.16 6.22 3.58
CA LEU A 69 -4.80 5.00 3.06
C LEU A 69 -6.03 5.32 2.19
N GLU A 70 -6.81 6.34 2.56
CA GLU A 70 -7.90 6.83 1.73
C GLU A 70 -7.40 7.39 0.39
N LEU A 71 -6.32 8.17 0.41
CA LEU A 71 -5.70 8.68 -0.83
C LEU A 71 -5.15 7.54 -1.71
N TRP A 72 -4.55 6.51 -1.12
CA TRP A 72 -4.11 5.34 -1.87
C TRP A 72 -5.27 4.57 -2.50
N ASP A 73 -6.40 4.46 -1.81
CA ASP A 73 -7.63 3.88 -2.37
C ASP A 73 -8.10 4.68 -3.59
N ASP A 74 -8.15 6.00 -3.49
CA ASP A 74 -8.53 6.90 -4.59
C ASP A 74 -7.60 6.73 -5.80
N TRP A 75 -6.29 6.59 -5.57
CA TRP A 75 -5.34 6.36 -6.64
C TRP A 75 -5.54 5.01 -7.34
N VAL A 76 -5.78 3.94 -6.59
CA VAL A 76 -6.08 2.63 -7.20
C VAL A 76 -7.37 2.72 -8.04
N LEU A 77 -8.39 3.40 -7.56
CA LEU A 77 -9.62 3.65 -8.32
C LEU A 77 -9.34 4.44 -9.60
N CYS A 78 -8.57 5.53 -9.52
CA CYS A 78 -8.18 6.31 -10.69
C CYS A 78 -7.44 5.44 -11.74
N TYR A 79 -6.53 4.56 -11.31
CA TYR A 79 -5.87 3.64 -12.23
C TYR A 79 -6.85 2.65 -12.86
N ASN A 80 -7.77 2.09 -12.08
CA ASN A 80 -8.79 1.19 -12.61
C ASN A 80 -9.66 1.89 -13.67
N GLU A 81 -10.16 3.09 -13.36
CA GLU A 81 -10.93 3.91 -14.30
C GLU A 81 -10.14 4.25 -15.57
N PHE A 82 -8.87 4.66 -15.40
CA PHE A 82 -7.99 4.98 -16.51
C PHE A 82 -7.77 3.80 -17.45
N TYR A 83 -7.67 2.59 -16.90
CA TYR A 83 -7.56 1.36 -17.68
C TYR A 83 -8.90 0.82 -18.18
N GLY A 84 -10.03 1.47 -17.86
CA GLY A 84 -11.36 1.03 -18.24
C GLY A 84 -11.81 -0.24 -17.52
N LEU A 85 -11.25 -0.48 -16.31
CA LEU A 85 -11.71 -1.55 -15.43
C LEU A 85 -12.93 -1.04 -14.67
N ASP A 86 -14.09 -1.57 -15.00
CA ASP A 86 -15.37 -1.21 -14.40
C ASP A 86 -15.62 -1.95 -13.10
N ASP A 87 -16.67 -1.53 -12.39
CA ASP A 87 -17.15 -2.24 -11.22
C ASP A 87 -17.43 -3.72 -11.51
N ALA A 88 -17.37 -4.56 -10.45
CA ALA A 88 -17.42 -6.01 -10.52
C ALA A 88 -18.64 -6.60 -11.28
N GLU A 89 -19.64 -5.78 -11.58
CA GLU A 89 -20.81 -6.15 -12.40
C GLU A 89 -20.55 -6.07 -13.91
N SER A 90 -19.40 -5.52 -14.35
CA SER A 90 -19.02 -5.51 -15.76
C SER A 90 -18.58 -6.90 -16.19
N GLU A 91 -19.35 -7.55 -17.06
CA GLU A 91 -18.97 -8.84 -17.64
C GLU A 91 -17.74 -8.75 -18.56
N THR A 92 -17.35 -7.53 -18.98
CA THR A 92 -16.31 -7.34 -20.00
C THR A 92 -14.93 -7.10 -19.41
N PHE A 93 -14.81 -6.20 -18.43
CA PHE A 93 -13.53 -5.81 -17.80
C PHE A 93 -13.72 -5.53 -16.32
N PRO A 94 -14.00 -6.55 -15.50
CA PRO A 94 -14.21 -6.34 -14.07
C PRO A 94 -12.93 -5.89 -13.40
N LYS A 95 -13.02 -4.90 -12.50
CA LYS A 95 -11.94 -4.60 -11.58
C LYS A 95 -11.71 -5.80 -10.65
N PRO A 96 -10.48 -5.97 -10.11
CA PRO A 96 -10.21 -7.02 -9.15
C PRO A 96 -11.10 -6.91 -7.90
N ASP A 97 -11.65 -8.03 -7.42
CA ASP A 97 -12.46 -8.11 -6.20
C ASP A 97 -11.63 -8.02 -4.90
N PHE A 98 -10.32 -7.96 -5.02
CA PHE A 98 -9.40 -7.94 -3.89
C PHE A 98 -8.49 -6.72 -3.96
N PRO A 99 -8.05 -6.19 -2.81
CA PRO A 99 -7.17 -5.03 -2.77
C PRO A 99 -5.79 -5.32 -3.39
N VAL A 100 -5.21 -4.31 -4.01
CA VAL A 100 -3.81 -4.34 -4.43
C VAL A 100 -2.94 -4.59 -3.21
N ARG A 101 -2.09 -5.61 -3.26
CA ARG A 101 -1.22 -5.96 -2.16
C ARG A 101 0.18 -5.40 -2.37
N VAL A 102 0.62 -4.59 -1.41
CA VAL A 102 1.95 -4.00 -1.36
C VAL A 102 2.71 -4.58 -0.16
N VAL A 103 3.87 -5.15 -0.39
CA VAL A 103 4.67 -5.79 0.66
C VAL A 103 6.03 -5.10 0.76
N MET A 104 6.44 -4.69 1.96
CA MET A 104 7.80 -4.23 2.17
C MET A 104 8.75 -5.43 2.28
N ASP A 105 9.76 -5.50 1.40
CA ASP A 105 10.71 -6.59 1.37
C ASP A 105 12.13 -6.11 1.72
N ALA A 106 12.76 -6.78 2.69
CA ALA A 106 14.14 -6.53 3.10
C ALA A 106 15.18 -7.06 2.10
N HIS A 107 14.77 -7.93 1.18
CA HIS A 107 15.66 -8.54 0.20
C HIS A 107 15.77 -7.76 -1.10
N LEU A 108 14.93 -6.74 -1.29
CA LEU A 108 15.11 -5.84 -2.42
C LEU A 108 16.47 -5.14 -2.33
N VAL A 109 17.22 -5.18 -3.43
CA VAL A 109 18.52 -4.50 -3.51
C VAL A 109 18.32 -3.00 -3.55
N THR A 110 19.23 -2.25 -2.94
CA THR A 110 19.19 -0.79 -2.78
C THR A 110 19.05 0.00 -4.08
N GLU A 111 19.33 -0.60 -5.23
CA GLU A 111 19.18 0.00 -6.55
C GLU A 111 17.75 -0.03 -7.09
N ARG A 112 16.83 -0.75 -6.40
CA ARG A 112 15.42 -0.87 -6.78
C ARG A 112 14.54 -0.60 -5.56
N TYR A 113 13.91 0.56 -5.53
CA TYR A 113 12.97 0.92 -4.46
C TYR A 113 11.67 0.13 -4.51
N SER A 114 11.32 -0.40 -5.67
CA SER A 114 10.11 -1.20 -5.86
C SER A 114 10.28 -2.26 -6.96
N TYR A 115 9.51 -3.31 -6.82
CA TYR A 115 9.40 -4.38 -7.79
C TYR A 115 7.96 -4.89 -7.80
N TYR A 116 7.42 -5.29 -8.94
CA TYR A 116 6.14 -5.96 -9.00
C TYR A 116 6.32 -7.43 -9.42
N SER A 117 5.63 -8.30 -8.72
CA SER A 117 5.45 -9.70 -9.10
C SER A 117 4.03 -9.90 -9.61
N ASN A 118 3.72 -11.09 -10.12
CA ASN A 118 2.38 -11.40 -10.62
C ASN A 118 1.27 -11.30 -9.56
N THR A 119 1.63 -11.19 -8.28
CA THR A 119 0.68 -11.23 -7.16
C THR A 119 0.82 -10.06 -6.19
N ASN A 120 1.97 -9.40 -6.15
CA ASN A 120 2.25 -8.34 -5.19
C ASN A 120 3.09 -7.23 -5.81
N LEU A 121 2.92 -6.03 -5.29
CA LEU A 121 3.88 -4.95 -5.42
C LEU A 121 4.82 -5.02 -4.21
N GLU A 122 6.12 -5.10 -4.46
CA GLU A 122 7.15 -5.17 -3.43
C GLU A 122 7.88 -3.84 -3.33
N LEU A 123 8.00 -3.31 -2.11
CA LEU A 123 8.73 -2.08 -1.82
C LEU A 123 9.94 -2.38 -0.94
N LEU A 124 11.04 -1.66 -1.17
CA LEU A 124 12.22 -1.73 -0.30
C LEU A 124 11.85 -1.33 1.14
N GLN A 125 12.34 -2.08 2.11
CA GLN A 125 12.09 -1.86 3.53
C GLN A 125 12.94 -0.70 4.08
N THR A 126 12.47 0.55 3.90
CA THR A 126 13.11 1.76 4.43
C THR A 126 12.13 2.64 5.18
N GLU A 127 12.64 3.52 6.05
CA GLU A 127 11.80 4.49 6.76
C GLU A 127 11.21 5.53 5.79
N GLU A 128 11.95 5.93 4.77
CA GLU A 128 11.49 6.84 3.72
C GLU A 128 10.24 6.32 3.00
N LEU A 129 10.21 5.01 2.69
CA LEU A 129 9.04 4.41 2.04
C LEU A 129 7.85 4.25 3.00
N ILE A 130 8.08 4.18 4.31
CA ILE A 130 6.99 4.28 5.29
C ILE A 130 6.37 5.68 5.27
N ASP A 131 7.17 6.73 5.17
CA ASP A 131 6.64 8.10 5.05
C ASP A 131 5.82 8.26 3.77
N MET A 132 6.30 7.70 2.66
CA MET A 132 5.54 7.66 1.41
C MET A 132 4.17 6.97 1.58
N ILE A 133 4.11 5.87 2.33
CA ILE A 133 2.86 5.13 2.56
C ILE A 133 1.92 5.89 3.51
N ALA A 134 2.46 6.47 4.57
CA ALA A 134 1.71 6.89 5.75
C ALA A 134 1.58 8.41 5.93
N ASP A 135 2.17 9.21 5.05
CA ASP A 135 2.04 10.67 5.07
C ASP A 135 1.23 11.17 3.86
N PRO A 136 0.04 11.76 4.06
CA PRO A 136 -0.83 12.19 2.96
C PRO A 136 -0.19 13.24 2.06
N GLU A 137 0.69 14.09 2.59
CA GLU A 137 1.41 15.08 1.77
C GLU A 137 2.46 14.41 0.87
N GLN A 138 3.10 13.36 1.35
CA GLN A 138 4.01 12.55 0.54
C GLN A 138 3.26 11.77 -0.54
N VAL A 139 2.09 11.21 -0.22
CA VAL A 139 1.24 10.53 -1.20
C VAL A 139 0.81 11.49 -2.29
N LYS A 140 0.36 12.71 -1.96
CA LYS A 140 -0.02 13.75 -2.93
C LYS A 140 1.16 14.24 -3.76
N ALA A 141 2.33 14.39 -3.14
CA ALA A 141 3.55 14.88 -3.79
C ALA A 141 4.26 13.82 -4.64
N GLY A 142 3.71 12.63 -4.75
CA GLY A 142 4.34 11.46 -5.38
C GLY A 142 4.96 11.69 -6.76
N ALA A 143 4.41 12.60 -7.56
CA ALA A 143 4.94 12.98 -8.87
C ALA A 143 6.20 13.88 -8.83
N LEU A 144 6.58 14.39 -7.65
CA LEU A 144 7.64 15.40 -7.52
C LEU A 144 8.94 14.86 -6.92
N ASN A 145 8.92 13.67 -6.33
CA ASN A 145 10.08 13.04 -5.70
C ASN A 145 10.41 11.72 -6.41
N THR A 146 11.67 11.51 -6.76
CA THR A 146 12.13 10.32 -7.51
C THR A 146 11.80 9.00 -6.83
N SER A 147 11.87 8.91 -5.51
CA SER A 147 11.50 7.70 -4.76
C SER A 147 9.99 7.41 -4.87
N HIS A 148 9.18 8.45 -4.81
CA HIS A 148 7.73 8.36 -4.95
C HIS A 148 7.31 8.01 -6.38
N VAL A 149 7.96 8.63 -7.38
CA VAL A 149 7.71 8.30 -8.81
C VAL A 149 7.92 6.81 -9.07
N VAL A 150 8.97 6.21 -8.52
CA VAL A 150 9.21 4.76 -8.70
C VAL A 150 8.08 3.93 -8.08
N GLY A 151 7.59 4.29 -6.89
CA GLY A 151 6.45 3.62 -6.25
C GLY A 151 5.17 3.74 -7.09
N TRP A 152 4.88 4.94 -7.60
CA TRP A 152 3.74 5.21 -8.46
C TRP A 152 3.81 4.47 -9.79
N MET A 153 4.98 4.47 -10.45
CA MET A 153 5.22 3.69 -11.66
C MET A 153 4.98 2.20 -11.42
N SER A 154 5.45 1.67 -10.30
CA SER A 154 5.25 0.27 -9.96
C SER A 154 3.80 -0.06 -9.71
N LEU A 155 3.02 0.83 -9.07
CA LEU A 155 1.59 0.66 -8.89
C LEU A 155 0.85 0.67 -10.25
N GLY A 156 1.16 1.63 -11.14
CA GLY A 156 0.60 1.67 -12.48
C GLY A 156 0.91 0.40 -13.28
N LEU A 157 2.15 -0.08 -13.24
CA LEU A 157 2.56 -1.34 -13.88
C LEU A 157 1.82 -2.55 -13.28
N PHE A 158 1.65 -2.57 -11.96
CA PHE A 158 0.91 -3.65 -11.28
C PHE A 158 -0.55 -3.66 -11.70
N VAL A 159 -1.25 -2.55 -11.67
CA VAL A 159 -2.66 -2.45 -12.09
C VAL A 159 -2.81 -2.85 -13.57
N GLN A 160 -1.85 -2.49 -14.42
CA GLN A 160 -1.85 -2.89 -15.83
C GLN A 160 -1.79 -4.41 -16.04
N THR A 161 -1.32 -5.20 -15.06
CA THR A 161 -1.32 -6.67 -15.20
C THR A 161 -2.71 -7.27 -15.34
N TYR A 162 -3.75 -6.54 -14.93
CA TYR A 162 -5.16 -6.94 -15.09
C TYR A 162 -5.72 -6.57 -16.47
N TRP A 163 -4.97 -5.85 -17.30
CA TRP A 163 -5.40 -5.52 -18.64
C TRP A 163 -5.38 -6.74 -19.55
N PRO A 164 -6.47 -7.02 -20.28
CA PRO A 164 -6.58 -8.26 -21.08
C PRO A 164 -5.66 -8.30 -22.31
N THR A 165 -5.09 -7.16 -22.71
CA THR A 165 -4.16 -7.10 -23.84
C THR A 165 -2.77 -6.72 -23.39
N PRO A 166 -1.72 -7.49 -23.75
CA PRO A 166 -0.35 -7.12 -23.42
C PRO A 166 0.02 -5.83 -24.15
N ALA A 167 0.02 -4.71 -23.42
CA ALA A 167 0.55 -3.48 -23.96
C ALA A 167 2.07 -3.60 -24.17
N PRO A 168 2.63 -3.04 -25.26
CA PRO A 168 4.07 -2.96 -25.43
C PRO A 168 4.73 -2.29 -24.22
N ASN A 169 5.92 -2.75 -23.82
CA ASN A 169 6.62 -2.22 -22.64
C ASN A 169 6.81 -0.69 -22.69
N SER A 170 6.91 -0.10 -23.91
CA SER A 170 6.99 1.34 -24.12
C SER A 170 5.73 2.15 -23.71
N PHE A 171 4.59 1.49 -23.55
CA PHE A 171 3.36 2.14 -23.08
C PHE A 171 3.19 2.06 -21.54
N LYS A 172 3.89 1.14 -20.87
CA LYS A 172 3.78 0.97 -19.42
C LYS A 172 4.19 2.22 -18.67
N ASP A 173 5.22 2.89 -19.13
CA ASP A 173 5.75 4.10 -18.50
C ASP A 173 4.88 5.34 -18.76
N MET A 174 4.07 5.35 -19.82
CA MET A 174 3.15 6.47 -20.12
C MET A 174 1.97 6.54 -19.17
N TYR A 175 1.59 5.44 -18.54
CA TYR A 175 0.40 5.34 -17.72
C TYR A 175 0.68 5.51 -16.22
N SER A 176 1.94 5.65 -15.83
CA SER A 176 2.36 5.91 -14.46
C SER A 176 2.75 7.39 -14.22
N LEU A 177 2.46 8.26 -15.18
CA LEU A 177 2.62 9.71 -15.08
C LEU A 177 1.33 10.38 -14.67
#